data_16cb0ffd5413b4c67f79a97061933193
#
_entry.id   16cb0ffd5413b4c67f79a97061933193
#
_cell.length_a   1.000
_cell.length_b   1.000
_cell.length_c   1.000
_cell.angle_alpha   90.00
_cell.angle_beta   90.00
_cell.angle_gamma   90.00
#
_symmetry.space_group_name_H-M   'P 1'
#
loop_
_entity.id
_entity.type
_entity.pdbx_description
1 polymer ?
#
loop_
_entity_poly.entity_id
_entity_poly.type
_entity_poly.pdbx_seq_one_letter_code
_entity_poly.pdbx_strand_id
1 'polypeptide(L)'
;MQAEPSYLTGLFRRLLRLLSGVIVGIILLLVFDRISFVDALFILSIGGGVGFYLMRNESHALIHLKTYFRAKAAADNPADFIPSKEQGLRSAEFDDTELTDLIWTVSSAEQQASIAARNLKLDSQYRHEVLYNLPLPLIILNDDGQVSEFNKQAKELFDHIEIGKPIAFIVRNNEVLEAIQKVNRGETSFNEIQLSTGFSVKRHFAVLTSNFSADEKNRTAITFIDRTLAMEAEKMRSDFVANVSHELRTPLTSILGFVETLQGTAGAEKKTREKFLNILQQQAERMFRLATDQLSLARIEQTEQYVPNDACDLSLICNRVITTLQKQAEIAQIILDFNQPQSPVLVKGSPDELVQMIQNLVENGIRYGRTGGEVKITLETQAKNPVAPQQPFCCIHISDNGEGIDKEHLPRLTERFYRVDKDRSRTRGGTGLGLAIVKHIVNHHRGHLHITSEAGKGSTFSVYLPRP
;
A
#
# COMPACT_ATOMS: atom_id res chain seq x y z
N MET A 1 -7.27 -23.94 -66.26
CA MET A 1 -8.16 -24.45 -65.21
C MET A 1 -9.11 -25.49 -65.81
N GLN A 2 -8.80 -26.78 -65.63
CA GLN A 2 -9.68 -27.88 -66.08
C GLN A 2 -10.83 -28.00 -65.07
N ALA A 3 -12.04 -27.74 -65.52
CA ALA A 3 -13.23 -27.98 -64.73
C ALA A 3 -13.34 -29.49 -64.41
N GLU A 4 -13.47 -29.87 -63.17
CA GLU A 4 -13.63 -31.26 -62.73
C GLU A 4 -14.83 -31.89 -63.47
N PRO A 5 -14.69 -33.12 -64.03
CA PRO A 5 -15.75 -33.77 -64.83
C PRO A 5 -17.08 -33.94 -64.08
N SER A 6 -17.07 -33.98 -62.75
CA SER A 6 -18.26 -34.06 -61.89
C SER A 6 -19.15 -32.83 -61.94
N TYR A 7 -18.54 -31.65 -62.19
CA TYR A 7 -19.27 -30.39 -62.24
C TYR A 7 -20.06 -30.20 -63.50
N LEU A 8 -19.45 -30.49 -64.62
CA LEU A 8 -20.12 -30.45 -65.94
C LEU A 8 -21.32 -31.42 -66.03
N THR A 9 -21.21 -32.59 -65.43
CA THR A 9 -22.31 -33.55 -65.34
C THR A 9 -23.45 -33.09 -64.43
N GLY A 10 -23.15 -32.36 -63.34
CA GLY A 10 -24.16 -31.76 -62.48
C GLY A 10 -24.91 -30.60 -63.13
N LEU A 11 -24.19 -29.73 -63.82
CA LEU A 11 -24.74 -28.63 -64.63
C LEU A 11 -25.68 -29.14 -65.75
N PHE A 12 -25.21 -30.14 -66.50
CA PHE A 12 -25.97 -30.77 -67.58
C PHE A 12 -27.29 -31.42 -67.09
N ARG A 13 -27.26 -32.10 -65.92
CA ARG A 13 -28.46 -32.68 -65.29
C ARG A 13 -29.47 -31.62 -64.84
N ARG A 14 -29.07 -30.49 -64.40
CA ARG A 14 -29.96 -29.37 -64.02
C ARG A 14 -30.54 -28.67 -65.22
N LEU A 15 -29.74 -28.44 -66.27
CA LEU A 15 -30.20 -27.90 -67.54
C LEU A 15 -31.24 -28.82 -68.16
N LEU A 16 -31.00 -30.12 -68.16
CA LEU A 16 -31.94 -31.13 -68.71
C LEU A 16 -33.26 -31.15 -67.95
N ARG A 17 -33.26 -30.94 -66.64
CA ARG A 17 -34.50 -30.85 -65.84
C ARG A 17 -35.27 -29.56 -66.10
N LEU A 18 -34.60 -28.41 -66.23
CA LEU A 18 -35.26 -27.15 -66.61
C LEU A 18 -35.87 -27.19 -68.01
N LEU A 19 -35.17 -27.79 -68.95
CA LEU A 19 -35.64 -27.91 -70.30
C LEU A 19 -36.69 -29.04 -70.53
N SER A 20 -36.79 -29.98 -69.57
CA SER A 20 -37.71 -31.13 -69.70
C SER A 20 -39.17 -30.71 -69.88
N GLY A 21 -39.62 -29.70 -69.15
CA GLY A 21 -40.99 -29.18 -69.34
C GLY A 21 -41.19 -28.47 -70.65
N VAL A 22 -40.21 -27.77 -71.17
CA VAL A 22 -40.25 -27.09 -72.47
C VAL A 22 -40.23 -28.12 -73.58
N ILE A 23 -39.39 -29.16 -73.44
CA ILE A 23 -39.29 -30.26 -74.42
C ILE A 23 -40.63 -31.02 -74.53
N VAL A 24 -41.23 -31.33 -73.39
CA VAL A 24 -42.56 -32.01 -73.38
C VAL A 24 -43.63 -31.11 -74.02
N GLY A 25 -43.63 -29.80 -73.69
CA GLY A 25 -44.57 -28.85 -74.33
C GLY A 25 -44.38 -28.73 -75.86
N ILE A 26 -43.13 -28.68 -76.29
CA ILE A 26 -42.82 -28.66 -77.77
C ILE A 26 -43.24 -29.93 -78.43
N ILE A 27 -43.01 -31.10 -77.83
CA ILE A 27 -43.45 -32.41 -78.40
C ILE A 27 -44.97 -32.45 -78.50
N LEU A 28 -45.70 -31.98 -77.49
CA LEU A 28 -47.16 -31.90 -77.52
C LEU A 28 -47.66 -30.98 -78.65
N LEU A 29 -47.04 -29.81 -78.84
CA LEU A 29 -47.39 -28.87 -79.87
C LEU A 29 -47.10 -29.41 -81.33
N LEU A 30 -45.99 -30.17 -81.43
CA LEU A 30 -45.66 -30.88 -82.68
C LEU A 30 -46.66 -32.01 -82.99
N VAL A 31 -47.09 -32.82 -82.02
CA VAL A 31 -48.05 -33.91 -82.15
C VAL A 31 -49.44 -33.40 -82.55
N PHE A 32 -49.78 -32.18 -82.10
CA PHE A 32 -51.04 -31.54 -82.46
C PHE A 32 -50.95 -30.62 -83.70
N ASP A 33 -49.87 -30.69 -84.45
CA ASP A 33 -49.65 -29.96 -85.74
C ASP A 33 -49.85 -28.45 -85.63
N ARG A 34 -49.49 -27.90 -84.42
CA ARG A 34 -49.64 -26.45 -84.07
C ARG A 34 -48.40 -25.62 -84.38
N ILE A 35 -47.23 -26.23 -84.51
CA ILE A 35 -45.97 -25.60 -84.90
C ILE A 35 -45.16 -26.46 -85.87
N SER A 36 -44.37 -25.81 -86.71
CA SER A 36 -43.45 -26.50 -87.64
C SER A 36 -42.28 -27.11 -86.89
N PHE A 37 -41.71 -28.21 -87.41
CA PHE A 37 -40.50 -28.81 -86.83
C PHE A 37 -39.30 -27.80 -86.70
N VAL A 38 -39.24 -26.88 -87.70
CA VAL A 38 -38.21 -25.84 -87.71
C VAL A 38 -38.39 -24.81 -86.53
N ASP A 39 -39.66 -24.42 -86.27
CA ASP A 39 -39.98 -23.48 -85.19
C ASP A 39 -39.75 -24.15 -83.84
N ALA A 40 -40.02 -25.44 -83.69
CA ALA A 40 -39.72 -26.20 -82.48
C ALA A 40 -38.23 -26.26 -82.17
N LEU A 41 -37.40 -26.47 -83.19
CA LEU A 41 -35.96 -26.49 -83.10
C LEU A 41 -35.38 -25.10 -82.70
N PHE A 42 -36.00 -24.05 -83.22
CA PHE A 42 -35.62 -22.68 -82.95
C PHE A 42 -35.95 -22.29 -81.49
N ILE A 43 -37.15 -22.65 -81.02
CA ILE A 43 -37.56 -22.40 -79.62
C ILE A 43 -36.62 -23.17 -78.61
N LEU A 44 -36.29 -24.41 -78.98
CA LEU A 44 -35.41 -25.24 -78.15
C LEU A 44 -34.00 -24.68 -78.13
N SER A 45 -33.50 -24.16 -79.24
CA SER A 45 -32.18 -23.48 -79.31
C SER A 45 -32.11 -22.21 -78.48
N ILE A 46 -33.14 -21.35 -78.60
CA ILE A 46 -33.21 -20.12 -77.77
C ILE A 46 -33.38 -20.46 -76.29
N GLY A 47 -34.31 -21.36 -75.94
CA GLY A 47 -34.52 -21.79 -74.56
C GLY A 47 -33.27 -22.42 -73.91
N GLY A 48 -32.59 -23.26 -74.74
CA GLY A 48 -31.32 -23.85 -74.34
C GLY A 48 -30.20 -22.80 -74.11
N GLY A 49 -30.13 -21.85 -75.05
CA GLY A 49 -29.14 -20.74 -74.94
C GLY A 49 -29.37 -19.85 -73.74
N VAL A 50 -30.61 -19.43 -73.50
CA VAL A 50 -30.99 -18.61 -72.35
C VAL A 50 -30.78 -19.38 -71.02
N GLY A 51 -31.24 -20.66 -71.02
CA GLY A 51 -31.03 -21.47 -69.80
C GLY A 51 -29.56 -21.72 -69.48
N PHE A 52 -28.73 -21.92 -70.51
CA PHE A 52 -27.29 -22.07 -70.36
C PHE A 52 -26.64 -20.76 -69.89
N TYR A 53 -27.06 -19.62 -70.40
CA TYR A 53 -26.57 -18.31 -70.00
C TYR A 53 -26.88 -17.98 -68.52
N LEU A 54 -28.12 -18.19 -68.09
CA LEU A 54 -28.53 -17.97 -66.68
C LEU A 54 -27.79 -18.90 -65.74
N MET A 55 -27.66 -20.19 -66.06
CA MET A 55 -26.94 -21.15 -65.25
C MET A 55 -25.42 -20.88 -65.17
N ARG A 56 -24.84 -20.34 -66.24
CA ARG A 56 -23.43 -19.96 -66.30
C ARG A 56 -23.16 -18.83 -65.29
N ASN A 57 -24.04 -17.84 -65.24
CA ASN A 57 -23.90 -16.73 -64.30
C ASN A 57 -24.00 -17.18 -62.82
N GLU A 58 -25.01 -17.97 -62.47
CA GLU A 58 -25.16 -18.52 -61.14
C GLU A 58 -23.97 -19.40 -60.72
N SER A 59 -23.43 -20.16 -61.67
CA SER A 59 -22.29 -21.02 -61.38
C SER A 59 -20.99 -20.26 -61.12
N HIS A 60 -20.77 -19.17 -61.82
CA HIS A 60 -19.60 -18.32 -61.60
C HIS A 60 -19.64 -17.65 -60.17
N ALA A 61 -20.80 -17.13 -59.80
CA ALA A 61 -21.04 -16.56 -58.54
C ALA A 61 -20.73 -17.53 -57.34
N LEU A 62 -21.24 -18.80 -57.51
CA LEU A 62 -20.96 -19.84 -56.49
C LEU A 62 -19.48 -20.27 -56.42
N ILE A 63 -18.77 -20.27 -57.56
CA ILE A 63 -17.33 -20.58 -57.59
C ILE A 63 -16.53 -19.47 -56.88
N HIS A 64 -16.87 -18.21 -57.12
CA HIS A 64 -16.21 -17.10 -56.45
C HIS A 64 -16.46 -17.11 -54.93
N LEU A 65 -17.67 -17.36 -54.47
CA LEU A 65 -18.00 -17.55 -53.06
C LEU A 65 -17.19 -18.70 -52.43
N LYS A 66 -17.12 -19.85 -53.12
CA LYS A 66 -16.37 -21.01 -52.64
C LYS A 66 -14.85 -20.75 -52.58
N THR A 67 -14.29 -20.02 -53.54
CA THR A 67 -12.85 -19.62 -53.51
C THR A 67 -12.56 -18.62 -52.42
N TYR A 68 -13.46 -17.67 -52.19
CA TYR A 68 -13.36 -16.73 -51.10
C TYR A 68 -13.35 -17.45 -49.73
N PHE A 69 -14.32 -18.31 -49.45
CA PHE A 69 -14.37 -19.05 -48.19
C PHE A 69 -13.20 -20.02 -48.02
N ARG A 70 -12.68 -20.62 -49.09
CA ARG A 70 -11.47 -21.46 -49.04
C ARG A 70 -10.22 -20.63 -48.73
N ALA A 71 -10.06 -19.48 -49.37
CA ALA A 71 -8.92 -18.59 -49.12
C ALA A 71 -8.95 -18.04 -47.68
N LYS A 72 -10.14 -17.69 -47.18
CA LYS A 72 -10.35 -17.25 -45.81
C LYS A 72 -10.05 -18.36 -44.77
N ALA A 73 -10.46 -19.59 -45.07
CA ALA A 73 -10.20 -20.75 -44.18
C ALA A 73 -8.72 -21.18 -44.18
N ALA A 74 -7.96 -20.84 -45.22
CA ALA A 74 -6.53 -21.13 -45.34
C ALA A 74 -5.63 -19.99 -44.80
N ALA A 75 -6.19 -18.86 -44.40
CA ALA A 75 -5.43 -17.74 -43.81
C ALA A 75 -5.04 -18.07 -42.38
N ASP A 76 -3.81 -17.71 -41.98
CA ASP A 76 -3.30 -17.92 -40.62
C ASP A 76 -4.14 -17.20 -39.55
N ASN A 77 -4.80 -16.09 -39.90
CA ASN A 77 -5.78 -15.42 -39.08
C ASN A 77 -7.04 -15.05 -39.91
N PRO A 78 -8.10 -15.88 -39.90
CA PRO A 78 -9.31 -15.65 -40.66
C PRO A 78 -10.04 -14.34 -40.38
N ALA A 79 -9.81 -13.73 -39.19
CA ALA A 79 -10.42 -12.47 -38.79
C ALA A 79 -9.76 -11.24 -39.46
N ASP A 80 -8.51 -11.34 -39.83
CA ASP A 80 -7.73 -10.25 -40.46
C ASP A 80 -7.66 -10.40 -42.01
N PHE A 81 -8.36 -11.39 -42.59
CA PHE A 81 -8.36 -11.65 -44.03
C PHE A 81 -9.10 -10.55 -44.79
N ILE A 82 -8.35 -9.68 -45.46
CA ILE A 82 -8.88 -8.66 -46.38
C ILE A 82 -8.75 -9.19 -47.80
N PRO A 83 -9.83 -9.41 -48.54
CA PRO A 83 -9.74 -9.80 -49.95
C PRO A 83 -9.10 -8.64 -50.73
N SER A 84 -7.90 -8.85 -51.27
CA SER A 84 -7.31 -7.87 -52.15
C SER A 84 -8.09 -7.88 -53.45
N LYS A 85 -8.47 -6.70 -53.96
CA LYS A 85 -9.16 -6.49 -55.25
C LYS A 85 -8.41 -7.13 -56.41
N GLU A 86 -7.14 -7.47 -56.25
CA GLU A 86 -6.28 -8.06 -57.28
C GLU A 86 -6.27 -9.58 -57.31
N GLN A 87 -6.63 -10.30 -56.26
CA GLN A 87 -6.51 -11.76 -56.16
C GLN A 87 -7.75 -12.55 -56.63
N GLY A 88 -8.89 -11.91 -56.83
CA GLY A 88 -10.12 -12.61 -57.15
C GLY A 88 -10.82 -12.19 -58.45
N LEU A 89 -10.44 -11.07 -59.09
CA LEU A 89 -11.30 -10.41 -60.08
C LEU A 89 -10.66 -10.16 -61.47
N ARG A 90 -9.47 -10.72 -61.77
CA ARG A 90 -8.82 -10.47 -63.10
C ARG A 90 -9.31 -11.33 -64.27
N SER A 91 -10.37 -12.08 -64.13
CA SER A 91 -10.81 -13.01 -65.24
C SER A 91 -12.30 -13.04 -65.50
N ALA A 92 -13.00 -11.93 -65.37
CA ALA A 92 -14.38 -11.93 -65.92
C ALA A 92 -14.77 -10.52 -66.41
N GLU A 93 -14.96 -10.37 -67.70
CA GLU A 93 -15.67 -9.29 -68.35
C GLU A 93 -17.19 -9.31 -68.04
N PHE A 94 -17.54 -9.41 -66.73
CA PHE A 94 -18.93 -9.33 -66.28
C PHE A 94 -19.03 -8.38 -65.10
N ASP A 95 -19.86 -7.38 -65.29
CA ASP A 95 -20.25 -6.33 -64.39
C ASP A 95 -21.20 -6.88 -63.28
N ASP A 96 -20.67 -7.77 -62.41
CA ASP A 96 -21.43 -8.32 -61.29
C ASP A 96 -21.10 -7.49 -60.02
N THR A 97 -21.42 -6.18 -60.14
CA THR A 97 -21.22 -5.18 -59.06
C THR A 97 -21.96 -5.58 -57.80
N GLU A 98 -23.14 -6.17 -57.90
CA GLU A 98 -23.99 -6.58 -56.75
C GLU A 98 -23.35 -7.69 -55.90
N LEU A 99 -22.75 -8.71 -56.52
CA LEU A 99 -22.12 -9.82 -55.78
C LEU A 99 -20.81 -9.37 -55.09
N THR A 100 -20.06 -8.53 -55.79
CA THR A 100 -18.82 -7.93 -55.24
C THR A 100 -19.13 -7.03 -54.05
N ASP A 101 -20.18 -6.21 -54.14
CA ASP A 101 -20.64 -5.36 -53.04
C ASP A 101 -21.19 -6.19 -51.86
N LEU A 102 -21.88 -7.30 -52.11
CA LEU A 102 -22.35 -8.20 -51.07
C LEU A 102 -21.17 -8.87 -50.30
N ILE A 103 -20.18 -9.37 -51.04
CA ILE A 103 -18.96 -9.95 -50.43
C ILE A 103 -18.22 -8.92 -49.62
N TRP A 104 -18.10 -7.69 -50.13
CA TRP A 104 -17.44 -6.59 -49.45
C TRP A 104 -18.21 -6.16 -48.18
N THR A 105 -19.52 -6.07 -48.25
CA THR A 105 -20.40 -5.73 -47.12
C THR A 105 -20.34 -6.79 -46.04
N VAL A 106 -20.40 -8.08 -46.39
CA VAL A 106 -20.29 -9.19 -45.41
C VAL A 106 -18.90 -9.22 -44.78
N SER A 107 -17.82 -9.07 -45.56
CA SER A 107 -16.47 -9.08 -45.02
C SER A 107 -16.18 -7.87 -44.11
N SER A 108 -16.69 -6.69 -44.50
CA SER A 108 -16.55 -5.49 -43.67
C SER A 108 -17.33 -5.58 -42.33
N ALA A 109 -18.55 -6.14 -42.38
CA ALA A 109 -19.36 -6.37 -41.19
C ALA A 109 -18.69 -7.40 -40.24
N GLU A 110 -18.16 -8.51 -40.79
CA GLU A 110 -17.41 -9.49 -39.98
C GLU A 110 -16.13 -8.90 -39.38
N GLN A 111 -15.40 -8.07 -40.13
CA GLN A 111 -14.21 -7.39 -39.63
C GLN A 111 -14.56 -6.40 -38.50
N GLN A 112 -15.61 -5.59 -38.69
CA GLN A 112 -16.10 -4.70 -37.63
C GLN A 112 -16.53 -5.47 -36.37
N ALA A 113 -17.24 -6.59 -36.54
CA ALA A 113 -17.64 -7.45 -35.41
C ALA A 113 -16.43 -8.06 -34.71
N SER A 114 -15.39 -8.49 -35.44
CA SER A 114 -14.18 -9.04 -34.87
C SER A 114 -13.36 -7.98 -34.10
N ILE A 115 -13.24 -6.76 -34.64
CA ILE A 115 -12.60 -5.62 -33.97
C ILE A 115 -13.39 -5.23 -32.72
N ALA A 116 -14.71 -5.16 -32.78
CA ALA A 116 -15.56 -4.87 -31.64
C ALA A 116 -15.41 -5.92 -30.52
N ALA A 117 -15.43 -7.21 -30.88
CA ALA A 117 -15.24 -8.31 -29.96
C ALA A 117 -13.83 -8.28 -29.32
N ARG A 118 -12.80 -7.96 -30.11
CA ARG A 118 -11.42 -7.81 -29.62
C ARG A 118 -11.31 -6.63 -28.64
N ASN A 119 -11.89 -5.49 -28.99
CA ASN A 119 -11.89 -4.30 -28.13
C ASN A 119 -12.63 -4.55 -26.81
N LEU A 120 -13.79 -5.23 -26.84
CA LEU A 120 -14.53 -5.63 -25.65
C LEU A 120 -13.71 -6.57 -24.75
N LYS A 121 -13.00 -7.53 -25.37
CA LYS A 121 -12.13 -8.46 -24.63
C LYS A 121 -10.94 -7.74 -24.00
N LEU A 122 -10.29 -6.83 -24.73
CA LEU A 122 -9.19 -6.01 -24.22
C LEU A 122 -9.66 -5.09 -23.09
N ASP A 123 -10.82 -4.43 -23.25
CA ASP A 123 -11.39 -3.57 -22.22
C ASP A 123 -11.76 -4.35 -20.95
N SER A 124 -12.34 -5.54 -21.10
CA SER A 124 -12.62 -6.45 -19.99
C SER A 124 -11.35 -6.92 -19.29
N GLN A 125 -10.31 -7.31 -20.05
CA GLN A 125 -9.01 -7.69 -19.47
C GLN A 125 -8.35 -6.54 -18.75
N TYR A 126 -8.33 -5.35 -19.35
CA TYR A 126 -7.77 -4.15 -18.74
C TYR A 126 -8.49 -3.79 -17.41
N ARG A 127 -9.82 -3.80 -17.39
CA ARG A 127 -10.60 -3.56 -16.17
C ARG A 127 -10.28 -4.58 -15.09
N HIS A 128 -10.23 -5.86 -15.44
CA HIS A 128 -9.88 -6.92 -14.49
C HIS A 128 -8.46 -6.73 -13.95
N GLU A 129 -7.50 -6.40 -14.79
CA GLU A 129 -6.10 -6.20 -14.39
C GLU A 129 -5.92 -4.98 -13.49
N VAL A 130 -6.61 -3.88 -13.77
CA VAL A 130 -6.63 -2.68 -12.91
C VAL A 130 -7.22 -3.01 -11.55
N LEU A 131 -8.40 -3.64 -11.49
CA LEU A 131 -9.04 -4.01 -10.22
C LEU A 131 -8.19 -5.01 -9.43
N TYR A 132 -7.59 -5.99 -10.10
CA TYR A 132 -6.77 -7.02 -9.46
C TYR A 132 -5.49 -6.45 -8.82
N ASN A 133 -4.86 -5.44 -9.46
CA ASN A 133 -3.63 -4.82 -9.00
C ASN A 133 -3.83 -3.55 -8.15
N LEU A 134 -5.06 -3.16 -7.81
CA LEU A 134 -5.31 -2.06 -6.89
C LEU A 134 -4.54 -2.30 -5.57
N PRO A 135 -3.81 -1.29 -5.04
CA PRO A 135 -3.02 -1.43 -3.81
C PRO A 135 -3.86 -1.43 -2.53
N LEU A 136 -5.18 -1.47 -2.65
CA LEU A 136 -6.13 -1.54 -1.54
C LEU A 136 -6.92 -2.85 -1.62
N PRO A 137 -7.16 -3.56 -0.50
CA PRO A 137 -8.03 -4.72 -0.46
C PRO A 137 -9.45 -4.36 -0.91
N LEU A 138 -9.92 -4.98 -1.99
CA LEU A 138 -11.25 -4.77 -2.56
C LEU A 138 -11.99 -6.10 -2.62
N ILE A 139 -13.22 -6.11 -2.08
CA ILE A 139 -14.16 -7.22 -2.14
C ILE A 139 -15.47 -6.70 -2.73
N ILE A 140 -16.03 -7.40 -3.69
CA ILE A 140 -17.34 -7.09 -4.28
C ILE A 140 -18.30 -8.19 -3.87
N LEU A 141 -19.45 -7.80 -3.34
CA LEU A 141 -20.54 -8.70 -2.97
C LEU A 141 -21.68 -8.62 -3.99
N ASN A 142 -22.39 -9.73 -4.12
CA ASN A 142 -23.68 -9.79 -4.82
C ASN A 142 -24.83 -9.34 -3.90
N ASP A 143 -26.06 -9.34 -4.41
CA ASP A 143 -27.28 -8.98 -3.69
C ASP A 143 -27.52 -9.85 -2.44
N ASP A 144 -27.03 -11.09 -2.43
CA ASP A 144 -27.17 -12.03 -1.31
C ASP A 144 -26.08 -11.83 -0.23
N GLY A 145 -25.17 -10.87 -0.40
CA GLY A 145 -24.05 -10.64 0.52
C GLY A 145 -22.93 -11.67 0.42
N GLN A 146 -22.86 -12.40 -0.69
CA GLN A 146 -21.81 -13.36 -0.98
C GLN A 146 -20.71 -12.68 -1.81
N VAL A 147 -19.47 -13.11 -1.64
CA VAL A 147 -18.31 -12.63 -2.40
C VAL A 147 -18.46 -12.99 -3.87
N SER A 148 -18.57 -12.00 -4.74
CA SER A 148 -18.59 -12.20 -6.19
C SER A 148 -17.22 -12.02 -6.82
N GLU A 149 -16.44 -11.06 -6.33
CA GLU A 149 -15.09 -10.75 -6.82
C GLU A 149 -14.22 -10.26 -5.68
N PHE A 150 -12.91 -10.44 -5.78
CA PHE A 150 -11.92 -9.84 -4.89
C PHE A 150 -10.58 -9.66 -5.62
N ASN A 151 -9.78 -8.71 -5.16
CA ASN A 151 -8.46 -8.44 -5.72
C ASN A 151 -7.34 -9.16 -4.96
N LYS A 152 -6.10 -9.03 -5.47
CA LYS A 152 -4.91 -9.63 -4.89
C LYS A 152 -4.70 -9.20 -3.42
N GLN A 153 -4.87 -7.91 -3.11
CA GLN A 153 -4.68 -7.38 -1.76
C GLN A 153 -5.70 -7.91 -0.75
N ALA A 154 -6.95 -8.12 -1.19
CA ALA A 154 -7.95 -8.75 -0.34
C ALA A 154 -7.61 -10.21 -0.03
N LYS A 155 -7.03 -10.94 -0.98
CA LYS A 155 -6.55 -12.32 -0.77
C LYS A 155 -5.36 -12.38 0.19
N GLU A 156 -4.44 -11.42 0.12
CA GLU A 156 -3.30 -11.31 1.04
C GLU A 156 -3.75 -10.95 2.48
N LEU A 157 -4.83 -10.15 2.61
CA LEU A 157 -5.37 -9.76 3.89
C LEU A 157 -6.22 -10.87 4.54
N PHE A 158 -6.95 -11.63 3.73
CA PHE A 158 -7.88 -12.69 4.16
C PHE A 158 -7.55 -14.02 3.48
N ASP A 159 -6.77 -14.88 4.15
CA ASP A 159 -6.30 -16.15 3.60
C ASP A 159 -7.43 -17.11 3.15
N HIS A 160 -8.64 -16.98 3.75
CA HIS A 160 -9.77 -17.86 3.51
C HIS A 160 -10.88 -17.25 2.65
N ILE A 161 -10.57 -16.20 1.88
CA ILE A 161 -11.53 -15.58 0.97
C ILE A 161 -11.79 -16.48 -0.25
N GLU A 162 -13.05 -16.78 -0.52
CA GLU A 162 -13.49 -17.58 -1.66
C GLU A 162 -14.75 -17.00 -2.27
N ILE A 163 -14.87 -17.08 -3.60
CA ILE A 163 -16.07 -16.65 -4.33
C ILE A 163 -17.26 -17.52 -3.94
N GLY A 164 -18.43 -16.92 -3.78
CA GLY A 164 -19.68 -17.56 -3.38
C GLY A 164 -19.87 -17.74 -1.88
N LYS A 165 -18.86 -17.45 -1.06
CA LYS A 165 -19.04 -17.50 0.41
C LYS A 165 -19.61 -16.20 0.95
N PRO A 166 -20.48 -16.25 1.98
CA PRO A 166 -20.96 -15.06 2.66
C PRO A 166 -19.82 -14.27 3.32
N ILE A 167 -19.86 -12.95 3.24
CA ILE A 167 -18.83 -12.07 3.84
C ILE A 167 -18.68 -12.28 5.35
N ALA A 168 -19.72 -12.72 6.05
CA ALA A 168 -19.70 -13.00 7.49
C ALA A 168 -18.69 -14.10 7.90
N PHE A 169 -18.28 -14.99 6.99
CA PHE A 169 -17.22 -15.97 7.26
C PHE A 169 -15.82 -15.33 7.27
N ILE A 170 -15.65 -14.19 6.59
CA ILE A 170 -14.39 -13.47 6.42
C ILE A 170 -14.25 -12.36 7.46
N VAL A 171 -15.30 -11.54 7.61
CA VAL A 171 -15.33 -10.40 8.53
C VAL A 171 -16.30 -10.71 9.66
N ARG A 172 -15.76 -11.01 10.87
CA ARG A 172 -16.54 -11.34 12.07
C ARG A 172 -16.74 -10.12 12.97
N ASN A 173 -17.26 -9.04 12.42
CA ASN A 173 -17.57 -7.83 13.17
C ASN A 173 -19.01 -7.41 12.87
N ASN A 174 -19.86 -7.32 13.90
CA ASN A 174 -21.28 -7.02 13.74
C ASN A 174 -21.53 -5.63 13.15
N GLU A 175 -20.78 -4.62 13.54
CA GLU A 175 -20.94 -3.25 13.03
C GLU A 175 -20.65 -3.18 11.51
N VAL A 176 -19.61 -3.89 11.05
CA VAL A 176 -19.29 -3.98 9.63
C VAL A 176 -20.37 -4.75 8.88
N LEU A 177 -20.86 -5.86 9.43
CA LEU A 177 -21.93 -6.64 8.79
C LEU A 177 -23.26 -5.87 8.70
N GLU A 178 -23.63 -5.12 9.74
CA GLU A 178 -24.81 -4.24 9.72
C GLU A 178 -24.68 -3.14 8.68
N ALA A 179 -23.50 -2.52 8.57
CA ALA A 179 -23.25 -1.50 7.57
C ALA A 179 -23.35 -2.04 6.14
N ILE A 180 -22.76 -3.22 5.89
CA ILE A 180 -22.89 -3.90 4.60
C ILE A 180 -24.36 -4.16 4.28
N GLN A 181 -25.16 -4.62 5.26
CA GLN A 181 -26.59 -4.85 5.06
C GLN A 181 -27.36 -3.57 4.76
N LYS A 182 -27.07 -2.47 5.46
CA LYS A 182 -27.70 -1.15 5.19
C LYS A 182 -27.40 -0.64 3.79
N VAL A 183 -26.13 -0.77 3.37
CA VAL A 183 -25.70 -0.39 2.01
C VAL A 183 -26.36 -1.28 0.97
N ASN A 184 -26.41 -2.59 1.21
CA ASN A 184 -27.03 -3.55 0.27
C ASN A 184 -28.54 -3.34 0.12
N ARG A 185 -29.22 -2.92 1.18
CA ARG A 185 -30.65 -2.55 1.13
C ARG A 185 -30.92 -1.18 0.52
N GLY A 186 -29.89 -0.43 0.16
CA GLY A 186 -30.02 0.92 -0.36
C GLY A 186 -30.41 1.99 0.66
N GLU A 187 -30.33 1.67 1.98
CA GLU A 187 -30.60 2.62 3.05
C GLU A 187 -29.55 3.73 3.12
N THR A 188 -28.30 3.39 2.74
CA THR A 188 -27.17 4.31 2.64
C THR A 188 -26.33 3.94 1.40
N SER A 189 -25.84 4.96 0.67
CA SER A 189 -24.97 4.72 -0.50
C SER A 189 -23.50 4.51 -0.13
N PHE A 190 -23.09 4.94 1.07
CA PHE A 190 -21.71 4.85 1.58
C PHE A 190 -21.70 4.74 3.10
N ASN A 191 -20.80 3.95 3.65
CA ASN A 191 -20.56 3.88 5.09
C ASN A 191 -19.06 3.67 5.37
N GLU A 192 -18.56 4.27 6.47
CA GLU A 192 -17.18 4.11 6.96
C GLU A 192 -17.24 3.59 8.40
N ILE A 193 -16.53 2.48 8.68
CA ILE A 193 -16.51 1.85 10.00
C ILE A 193 -15.07 1.53 10.37
N GLN A 194 -14.77 1.69 11.65
CA GLN A 194 -13.45 1.32 12.18
C GLN A 194 -13.48 -0.13 12.66
N LEU A 195 -12.62 -0.96 12.09
CA LEU A 195 -12.44 -2.35 12.46
C LEU A 195 -11.09 -2.55 13.14
N SER A 196 -11.11 -3.08 14.36
CA SER A 196 -9.90 -3.53 15.05
C SER A 196 -9.82 -5.06 14.99
N THR A 197 -8.76 -5.60 14.39
CA THR A 197 -8.56 -7.05 14.31
C THR A 197 -7.71 -7.54 15.48
N GLY A 198 -8.14 -8.66 16.09
CA GLY A 198 -7.50 -9.26 17.26
C GLY A 198 -6.44 -10.33 16.97
N PHE A 199 -5.79 -10.31 15.78
CA PHE A 199 -4.65 -11.20 15.51
C PHE A 199 -3.40 -10.77 16.29
N SER A 200 -2.36 -11.56 16.31
CA SER A 200 -1.12 -11.36 17.10
C SER A 200 -0.52 -9.95 17.03
N VAL A 201 -0.87 -9.16 16.02
CA VAL A 201 -0.63 -7.71 15.92
C VAL A 201 -1.98 -7.02 15.74
N LYS A 202 -2.32 -6.11 16.66
CA LYS A 202 -3.54 -5.31 16.58
C LYS A 202 -3.46 -4.35 15.40
N ARG A 203 -4.33 -4.53 14.39
CA ARG A 203 -4.45 -3.64 13.25
C ARG A 203 -5.77 -2.87 13.29
N HIS A 204 -5.74 -1.64 12.80
CA HIS A 204 -6.90 -0.77 12.71
C HIS A 204 -7.20 -0.50 11.23
N PHE A 205 -8.40 -0.91 10.78
CA PHE A 205 -8.86 -0.68 9.42
C PHE A 205 -10.04 0.28 9.40
N ALA A 206 -10.03 1.23 8.46
CA ALA A 206 -11.26 1.89 8.03
C ALA A 206 -11.87 1.03 6.93
N VAL A 207 -13.08 0.52 7.18
CA VAL A 207 -13.84 -0.29 6.21
C VAL A 207 -14.83 0.64 5.50
N LEU A 208 -14.64 0.81 4.21
CA LEU A 208 -15.51 1.60 3.36
C LEU A 208 -16.43 0.66 2.60
N THR A 209 -17.72 0.90 2.68
CA THR A 209 -18.73 0.13 1.96
C THR A 209 -19.53 1.06 1.05
N SER A 210 -19.70 0.69 -0.22
CA SER A 210 -20.44 1.47 -1.20
C SER A 210 -21.29 0.57 -2.08
N ASN A 211 -22.50 1.03 -2.45
CA ASN A 211 -23.36 0.34 -3.38
C ASN A 211 -23.21 0.92 -4.79
N PHE A 212 -23.22 0.05 -5.80
CA PHE A 212 -23.26 0.42 -7.20
C PHE A 212 -24.09 -0.59 -7.98
N SER A 213 -24.72 -0.11 -9.05
CA SER A 213 -25.49 -0.98 -9.96
C SER A 213 -24.65 -1.36 -11.16
N ALA A 214 -24.55 -2.66 -11.44
CA ALA A 214 -23.92 -3.20 -12.62
C ALA A 214 -24.81 -4.34 -13.20
N ASP A 215 -25.11 -4.28 -14.50
CA ASP A 215 -25.98 -5.25 -15.19
C ASP A 215 -27.36 -5.42 -14.53
N GLU A 216 -27.98 -4.31 -14.15
CA GLU A 216 -29.29 -4.25 -13.46
C GLU A 216 -29.30 -4.94 -12.07
N LYS A 217 -28.13 -5.33 -11.54
CA LYS A 217 -27.96 -5.91 -10.21
C LYS A 217 -27.26 -4.95 -9.29
N ASN A 218 -27.72 -4.90 -8.05
CA ASN A 218 -27.03 -4.15 -7.01
C ASN A 218 -25.80 -4.94 -6.56
N ARG A 219 -24.69 -4.26 -6.42
CA ARG A 219 -23.44 -4.83 -5.90
C ARG A 219 -22.88 -3.94 -4.81
N THR A 220 -22.27 -4.53 -3.79
CA THR A 220 -21.63 -3.79 -2.71
C THR A 220 -20.11 -3.97 -2.81
N ALA A 221 -19.40 -2.85 -2.97
CA ALA A 221 -17.95 -2.83 -2.88
C ALA A 221 -17.52 -2.56 -1.44
N ILE A 222 -16.54 -3.32 -0.96
CA ILE A 222 -15.95 -3.19 0.37
C ILE A 222 -14.44 -2.99 0.19
N THR A 223 -13.91 -1.93 0.82
CA THR A 223 -12.48 -1.63 0.80
C THR A 223 -11.96 -1.48 2.23
N PHE A 224 -10.76 -2.00 2.49
CA PHE A 224 -10.10 -1.93 3.80
C PHE A 224 -8.87 -1.03 3.69
N ILE A 225 -8.87 0.06 4.45
CA ILE A 225 -7.74 0.99 4.52
C ILE A 225 -7.04 0.78 5.86
N ASP A 226 -5.79 0.33 5.84
CA ASP A 226 -4.99 0.18 7.05
C ASP A 226 -4.63 1.58 7.61
N ARG A 227 -5.19 1.91 8.76
CA ARG A 227 -4.93 3.15 9.50
C ARG A 227 -4.13 2.90 10.78
N THR A 228 -3.52 1.74 10.93
CA THR A 228 -2.81 1.36 12.16
C THR A 228 -1.79 2.41 12.55
N LEU A 229 -0.89 2.79 11.64
CA LEU A 229 0.14 3.81 11.91
C LEU A 229 -0.47 5.19 12.25
N ALA A 230 -1.52 5.59 11.55
CA ALA A 230 -2.19 6.86 11.81
C ALA A 230 -2.88 6.88 13.20
N MET A 231 -3.56 5.80 13.55
CA MET A 231 -4.22 5.65 14.85
C MET A 231 -3.21 5.56 16.01
N GLU A 232 -2.11 4.84 15.81
CA GLU A 232 -1.02 4.79 16.79
C GLU A 232 -0.38 6.17 16.99
N ALA A 233 -0.14 6.91 15.92
CA ALA A 233 0.39 8.28 16.01
C ALA A 233 -0.58 9.23 16.74
N GLU A 234 -1.87 9.17 16.43
CA GLU A 234 -2.89 9.98 17.11
C GLU A 234 -3.02 9.61 18.58
N LYS A 235 -3.00 8.31 18.90
CA LYS A 235 -2.97 7.83 20.29
C LYS A 235 -1.73 8.33 21.02
N MET A 236 -0.55 8.19 20.42
CA MET A 236 0.69 8.71 21.02
C MET A 236 0.60 10.22 21.28
N ARG A 237 0.01 10.98 20.37
CA ARG A 237 -0.22 12.42 20.52
C ARG A 237 -1.18 12.72 21.67
N SER A 238 -2.29 11.99 21.76
CA SER A 238 -3.27 12.15 22.83
C SER A 238 -2.68 11.81 24.20
N ASP A 239 -2.00 10.66 24.31
CA ASP A 239 -1.31 10.21 25.53
C ASP A 239 -0.22 11.22 25.95
N PHE A 240 0.48 11.81 24.97
CA PHE A 240 1.45 12.88 25.21
C PHE A 240 0.82 14.09 25.88
N VAL A 241 -0.25 14.67 25.32
CA VAL A 241 -0.93 15.85 25.88
C VAL A 241 -1.46 15.55 27.29
N ALA A 242 -2.05 14.38 27.50
CA ALA A 242 -2.54 13.96 28.79
C ALA A 242 -1.41 13.87 29.83
N ASN A 243 -0.29 13.23 29.48
CA ASN A 243 0.86 13.06 30.37
C ASN A 243 1.53 14.39 30.69
N VAL A 244 1.73 15.29 29.71
CA VAL A 244 2.27 16.64 29.96
C VAL A 244 1.38 17.39 30.96
N SER A 245 0.06 17.37 30.74
CA SER A 245 -0.90 18.03 31.61
C SER A 245 -0.83 17.51 33.05
N HIS A 246 -0.68 16.21 33.24
CA HIS A 246 -0.54 15.58 34.54
C HIS A 246 0.79 15.93 35.23
N GLU A 247 1.89 15.86 34.46
CA GLU A 247 3.24 16.14 35.02
C GLU A 247 3.44 17.64 35.33
N LEU A 248 2.69 18.56 34.70
CA LEU A 248 2.68 19.99 35.05
C LEU A 248 1.72 20.30 36.20
N ARG A 249 0.56 19.65 36.29
CA ARG A 249 -0.44 19.91 37.33
C ARG A 249 0.08 19.60 38.73
N THR A 250 0.79 18.48 38.89
CA THR A 250 1.30 18.01 40.17
C THR A 250 2.24 19.04 40.86
N PRO A 251 3.34 19.53 40.23
CA PRO A 251 4.19 20.52 40.83
C PRO A 251 3.49 21.87 41.05
N LEU A 252 2.59 22.26 40.12
CA LEU A 252 1.84 23.50 40.22
C LEU A 252 0.90 23.50 41.46
N THR A 253 0.17 22.38 41.67
CA THR A 253 -0.66 22.24 42.88
C THR A 253 0.19 22.27 44.16
N SER A 254 1.38 21.64 44.15
CA SER A 254 2.31 21.68 45.26
C SER A 254 2.80 23.10 45.54
N ILE A 255 3.18 23.86 44.50
CA ILE A 255 3.58 25.25 44.61
C ILE A 255 2.48 26.10 45.27
N LEU A 256 1.24 25.99 44.73
CA LEU A 256 0.11 26.75 45.25
C LEU A 256 -0.15 26.44 46.76
N GLY A 257 -0.16 25.14 47.12
CA GLY A 257 -0.39 24.75 48.53
C GLY A 257 0.73 25.22 49.48
N PHE A 258 1.99 25.20 49.07
CA PHE A 258 3.07 25.73 49.89
C PHE A 258 3.04 27.27 50.00
N VAL A 259 2.64 27.98 48.92
CA VAL A 259 2.43 29.43 48.95
C VAL A 259 1.33 29.80 49.96
N GLU A 260 0.17 29.12 49.89
CA GLU A 260 -0.92 29.33 50.85
C GLU A 260 -0.49 29.05 52.27
N THR A 261 0.31 27.99 52.50
CA THR A 261 0.82 27.65 53.81
C THR A 261 1.80 28.71 54.32
N LEU A 262 2.65 29.28 53.44
CA LEU A 262 3.58 30.36 53.81
C LEU A 262 2.89 31.68 54.08
N GLN A 263 1.71 31.95 53.50
CA GLN A 263 0.90 33.13 53.78
C GLN A 263 0.19 33.03 55.13
N GLY A 264 0.04 31.80 55.71
CA GLY A 264 -0.51 31.55 57.02
C GLY A 264 0.51 31.65 58.14
N THR A 265 0.14 31.18 59.32
CA THR A 265 0.97 31.20 60.54
C THR A 265 2.28 30.42 60.43
N ALA A 266 2.33 29.38 59.59
CA ALA A 266 3.53 28.57 59.33
C ALA A 266 4.67 29.37 58.66
N GLY A 267 4.36 30.46 57.93
CA GLY A 267 5.36 31.37 57.35
C GLY A 267 6.13 32.24 58.37
N ALA A 268 5.62 32.37 59.61
CA ALA A 268 6.30 33.13 60.68
C ALA A 268 7.51 32.39 61.24
N GLU A 269 7.52 31.06 61.21
CA GLU A 269 8.67 30.27 61.69
C GLU A 269 9.77 30.20 60.63
N LYS A 270 10.94 30.72 60.91
CA LYS A 270 12.08 30.83 59.99
C LYS A 270 12.46 29.47 59.36
N LYS A 271 12.54 28.40 60.14
CA LYS A 271 12.99 27.08 59.69
C LYS A 271 11.99 26.45 58.75
N THR A 272 10.69 26.58 59.03
CA THR A 272 9.59 26.09 58.19
C THR A 272 9.50 26.87 56.87
N ARG A 273 9.68 28.20 56.93
CA ARG A 273 9.74 29.06 55.76
C ARG A 273 10.88 28.69 54.82
N GLU A 274 12.11 28.52 55.33
CA GLU A 274 13.27 28.11 54.53
C GLU A 274 13.04 26.74 53.87
N LYS A 275 12.47 25.78 54.60
CA LYS A 275 12.12 24.46 54.07
C LYS A 275 11.11 24.55 52.90
N PHE A 276 10.05 25.34 53.08
CA PHE A 276 9.02 25.46 52.02
C PHE A 276 9.54 26.25 50.83
N LEU A 277 10.36 27.30 51.01
CA LEU A 277 11.02 28.00 49.91
C LEU A 277 11.92 27.07 49.09
N ASN A 278 12.69 26.19 49.73
CA ASN A 278 13.51 25.19 49.06
C ASN A 278 12.65 24.19 48.24
N ILE A 279 11.50 23.77 48.80
CA ILE A 279 10.57 22.89 48.04
C ILE A 279 9.99 23.63 46.85
N LEU A 280 9.55 24.88 47.00
CA LEU A 280 9.05 25.73 45.92
C LEU A 280 10.08 25.87 44.80
N GLN A 281 11.34 26.15 45.14
CA GLN A 281 12.44 26.24 44.20
C GLN A 281 12.62 24.93 43.44
N GLN A 282 12.66 23.81 44.11
CA GLN A 282 12.77 22.47 43.48
C GLN A 282 11.62 22.18 42.50
N GLN A 283 10.36 22.54 42.88
CA GLN A 283 9.21 22.34 41.99
C GLN A 283 9.27 23.26 40.76
N ALA A 284 9.68 24.52 40.92
CA ALA A 284 9.86 25.46 39.82
C ALA A 284 10.97 25.00 38.86
N GLU A 285 12.13 24.56 39.37
CA GLU A 285 13.22 23.99 38.57
C GLU A 285 12.79 22.72 37.82
N ARG A 286 11.96 21.87 38.44
CA ARG A 286 11.38 20.70 37.81
C ARG A 286 10.48 21.10 36.65
N MET A 287 9.57 22.08 36.83
CA MET A 287 8.71 22.58 35.75
C MET A 287 9.51 23.17 34.59
N PHE A 288 10.54 23.95 34.90
CA PHE A 288 11.43 24.53 33.89
C PHE A 288 12.13 23.46 33.07
N ARG A 289 12.68 22.42 33.70
CA ARG A 289 13.27 21.27 33.00
C ARG A 289 12.24 20.56 32.11
N LEU A 290 11.02 20.30 32.62
CA LEU A 290 9.94 19.71 31.82
C LEU A 290 9.64 20.54 30.57
N ALA A 291 9.51 21.86 30.70
CA ALA A 291 9.24 22.76 29.59
C ALA A 291 10.40 22.77 28.56
N THR A 292 11.64 22.82 29.04
CA THR A 292 12.83 22.79 28.19
C THR A 292 12.97 21.45 27.44
N ASP A 293 12.76 20.32 28.12
CA ASP A 293 12.78 18.99 27.53
C ASP A 293 11.73 18.86 26.45
N GLN A 294 10.51 19.40 26.65
CA GLN A 294 9.42 19.41 25.68
C GLN A 294 9.75 20.23 24.42
N LEU A 295 10.26 21.44 24.62
CA LEU A 295 10.65 22.30 23.50
C LEU A 295 11.79 21.69 22.68
N SER A 296 12.76 21.07 23.35
CA SER A 296 13.86 20.36 22.70
C SER A 296 13.35 19.18 21.87
N LEU A 297 12.49 18.34 22.45
CA LEU A 297 11.90 17.19 21.76
C LEU A 297 11.10 17.64 20.52
N ALA A 298 10.25 18.65 20.67
CA ALA A 298 9.47 19.19 19.56
C ALA A 298 10.35 19.73 18.42
N ARG A 299 11.49 20.39 18.77
CA ARG A 299 12.45 20.89 17.77
C ARG A 299 13.12 19.75 17.02
N ILE A 300 13.59 18.72 17.71
CA ILE A 300 14.27 17.57 17.10
C ILE A 300 13.30 16.82 16.19
N GLU A 301 12.04 16.62 16.58
CA GLU A 301 11.02 15.98 15.75
C GLU A 301 10.72 16.74 14.47
N GLN A 302 10.70 18.08 14.51
CA GLN A 302 10.48 18.90 13.32
C GLN A 302 11.67 18.83 12.33
N THR A 303 12.87 18.61 12.83
CA THR A 303 14.11 18.59 12.04
C THR A 303 14.60 17.18 11.69
N GLU A 304 13.90 16.12 12.12
CA GLU A 304 14.33 14.72 11.97
C GLU A 304 14.59 14.29 10.50
N GLN A 305 14.00 15.00 9.53
CA GLN A 305 14.23 14.76 8.09
C GLN A 305 15.59 15.28 7.60
N TYR A 306 16.21 16.24 8.31
CA TYR A 306 17.47 16.87 7.92
C TYR A 306 18.60 16.30 8.78
N VAL A 307 19.44 15.44 8.20
CA VAL A 307 20.58 14.86 8.93
C VAL A 307 21.63 15.94 9.18
N PRO A 308 22.03 16.20 10.46
CA PRO A 308 23.09 17.15 10.77
C PRO A 308 24.42 16.70 10.16
N ASN A 309 25.21 17.65 9.62
CA ASN A 309 26.42 17.33 8.86
C ASN A 309 27.68 18.05 9.37
N ASP A 310 27.60 18.73 10.51
CA ASP A 310 28.80 19.41 11.08
C ASP A 310 29.77 18.37 11.63
N ALA A 311 31.06 18.64 11.49
CA ALA A 311 32.09 17.78 12.07
C ALA A 311 32.22 18.04 13.57
N CYS A 312 31.94 17.04 14.39
CA CYS A 312 31.96 17.13 15.85
C CYS A 312 33.00 16.17 16.43
N ASP A 313 33.81 16.63 17.36
CA ASP A 313 34.69 15.79 18.16
C ASP A 313 33.99 15.36 19.46
N LEU A 314 33.62 14.09 19.54
CA LEU A 314 32.98 13.51 20.73
C LEU A 314 33.86 13.64 22.01
N SER A 315 35.19 13.63 21.86
CA SER A 315 36.12 13.76 23.00
C SER A 315 35.98 15.13 23.66
N LEU A 316 35.88 16.20 22.85
CA LEU A 316 35.67 17.56 23.36
C LEU A 316 34.26 17.71 23.96
N ILE A 317 33.26 17.12 23.35
CA ILE A 317 31.88 17.17 23.88
C ILE A 317 31.78 16.43 25.22
N CYS A 318 32.40 15.25 25.37
CA CYS A 318 32.43 14.51 26.62
C CYS A 318 33.12 15.33 27.73
N ASN A 319 34.28 15.95 27.46
CA ASN A 319 34.96 16.78 28.41
C ASN A 319 34.12 17.97 28.88
N ARG A 320 33.43 18.65 27.95
CA ARG A 320 32.51 19.75 28.26
C ARG A 320 31.39 19.30 29.22
N VAL A 321 30.75 18.16 28.89
CA VAL A 321 29.66 17.61 29.73
C VAL A 321 30.15 17.21 31.11
N ILE A 322 31.27 16.51 31.19
CA ILE A 322 31.87 16.08 32.45
C ILE A 322 32.18 17.30 33.35
N THR A 323 32.84 18.33 32.79
CA THR A 323 33.12 19.56 33.51
C THR A 323 31.84 20.21 34.04
N THR A 324 30.77 20.23 33.25
CA THR A 324 29.48 20.80 33.63
C THR A 324 28.82 20.01 34.78
N LEU A 325 28.92 18.69 34.77
CA LEU A 325 28.25 17.80 35.71
C LEU A 325 29.11 17.42 36.92
N GLN A 326 30.39 17.84 36.98
CA GLN A 326 31.34 17.49 38.01
C GLN A 326 30.81 17.80 39.44
N LYS A 327 30.30 19.03 39.62
CA LYS A 327 29.73 19.46 40.92
C LYS A 327 28.51 18.62 41.31
N GLN A 328 27.68 18.25 40.37
CA GLN A 328 26.51 17.41 40.63
C GLN A 328 26.91 15.98 41.02
N ALA A 329 27.92 15.41 40.36
CA ALA A 329 28.48 14.11 40.69
C ALA A 329 29.13 14.11 42.09
N GLU A 330 29.87 15.15 42.45
CA GLU A 330 30.47 15.33 43.80
C GLU A 330 29.38 15.35 44.87
N ILE A 331 28.28 16.10 44.68
CA ILE A 331 27.16 16.15 45.64
C ILE A 331 26.51 14.77 45.79
N ALA A 332 26.40 14.00 44.65
CA ALA A 332 25.88 12.65 44.65
C ALA A 332 26.87 11.59 45.12
N GLN A 333 28.14 11.99 45.42
CA GLN A 333 29.25 11.10 45.76
C GLN A 333 29.52 10.05 44.69
N ILE A 334 29.49 10.44 43.40
CA ILE A 334 29.74 9.59 42.25
C ILE A 334 31.00 10.06 41.52
N ILE A 335 31.83 9.12 41.11
CA ILE A 335 33.04 9.38 40.33
C ILE A 335 32.67 9.37 38.86
N LEU A 336 33.06 10.43 38.12
CA LEU A 336 32.99 10.46 36.67
C LEU A 336 34.34 10.03 36.10
N ASP A 337 34.42 8.84 35.53
CA ASP A 337 35.65 8.32 34.87
C ASP A 337 35.52 8.43 33.34
N PHE A 338 36.40 9.20 32.73
CA PHE A 338 36.47 9.33 31.28
C PHE A 338 37.84 8.92 30.76
N ASN A 339 37.84 7.79 30.10
CA ASN A 339 39.02 7.33 29.36
C ASN A 339 39.13 8.07 28.04
N GLN A 340 39.82 9.21 28.06
CA GLN A 340 39.97 10.05 26.87
C GLN A 340 40.87 9.35 25.84
N PRO A 341 40.39 9.15 24.55
CA PRO A 341 41.21 8.59 23.50
C PRO A 341 42.36 9.53 23.10
N GLN A 342 43.49 8.97 22.64
CA GLN A 342 44.64 9.76 22.23
C GLN A 342 44.41 10.56 20.93
N SER A 343 43.45 10.16 20.11
CA SER A 343 43.09 10.83 18.85
C SER A 343 41.62 11.32 18.90
N PRO A 344 41.29 12.41 18.18
CA PRO A 344 39.93 12.92 18.07
C PRO A 344 38.96 11.86 17.55
N VAL A 345 37.77 11.76 18.13
CA VAL A 345 36.71 10.86 17.68
C VAL A 345 35.66 11.71 16.95
N LEU A 346 35.83 11.79 15.62
CA LEU A 346 34.99 12.62 14.77
C LEU A 346 33.72 11.89 14.35
N VAL A 347 32.59 12.61 14.46
CA VAL A 347 31.29 12.20 13.94
C VAL A 347 30.62 13.37 13.20
N LYS A 348 29.69 13.08 12.33
CA LYS A 348 28.79 14.11 11.76
C LYS A 348 27.62 14.31 12.68
N GLY A 349 27.32 15.59 13.03
CA GLY A 349 26.21 15.84 13.94
C GLY A 349 26.00 17.29 14.27
N SER A 350 24.99 17.56 15.11
CA SER A 350 24.73 18.84 15.74
C SER A 350 25.44 18.88 17.10
N PRO A 351 26.40 19.80 17.32
CA PRO A 351 27.14 19.88 18.59
C PRO A 351 26.22 19.98 19.81
N ASP A 352 25.18 20.81 19.75
CA ASP A 352 24.27 21.04 20.86
C ASP A 352 23.42 19.80 21.18
N GLU A 353 22.96 19.09 20.15
CA GLU A 353 22.20 17.84 20.33
C GLU A 353 23.08 16.73 20.90
N LEU A 354 24.32 16.61 20.43
CA LEU A 354 25.27 15.62 20.97
C LEU A 354 25.63 15.93 22.44
N VAL A 355 25.82 17.21 22.81
CA VAL A 355 25.98 17.64 24.20
C VAL A 355 24.76 17.21 25.01
N GLN A 356 23.55 17.50 24.56
CA GLN A 356 22.31 17.17 25.26
C GLN A 356 22.14 15.65 25.43
N MET A 357 22.45 14.87 24.40
CA MET A 357 22.39 13.40 24.41
C MET A 357 23.33 12.85 25.52
N ILE A 358 24.61 13.24 25.50
CA ILE A 358 25.61 12.78 26.47
C ILE A 358 25.24 13.24 27.86
N GLN A 359 24.81 14.49 28.01
CA GLN A 359 24.37 15.04 29.29
C GLN A 359 23.23 14.24 29.90
N ASN A 360 22.17 13.93 29.11
CA ASN A 360 21.05 13.12 29.59
C ASN A 360 21.47 11.72 30.06
N LEU A 361 22.41 11.09 29.35
CA LEU A 361 22.91 9.76 29.72
C LEU A 361 23.78 9.81 31.00
N VAL A 362 24.70 10.78 31.13
CA VAL A 362 25.56 10.95 32.29
C VAL A 362 24.73 11.36 33.52
N GLU A 363 23.78 12.29 33.37
CA GLU A 363 22.84 12.66 34.44
C GLU A 363 22.03 11.46 34.95
N ASN A 364 21.60 10.57 34.05
CA ASN A 364 20.93 9.32 34.43
C ASN A 364 21.88 8.44 35.27
N GLY A 365 23.14 8.27 34.84
CA GLY A 365 24.14 7.53 35.58
C GLY A 365 24.37 8.11 36.99
N ILE A 366 24.47 9.44 37.12
CA ILE A 366 24.59 10.12 38.40
C ILE A 366 23.33 9.93 39.27
N ARG A 367 22.15 10.00 38.67
CA ARG A 367 20.87 9.94 39.41
C ARG A 367 20.54 8.56 39.93
N TYR A 368 20.86 7.52 39.16
CA TYR A 368 20.53 6.13 39.48
C TYR A 368 21.73 5.31 39.96
N GLY A 369 22.94 5.91 39.92
CA GLY A 369 24.15 5.34 40.50
C GLY A 369 24.03 5.10 42.01
N ARG A 370 24.89 4.26 42.57
CA ARG A 370 25.03 4.02 44.01
C ARG A 370 25.89 5.11 44.63
N THR A 371 25.62 5.50 45.83
CA THR A 371 26.53 6.38 46.62
C THR A 371 27.93 5.76 46.70
N GLY A 372 28.96 6.49 46.37
CA GLY A 372 30.33 5.99 46.22
C GLY A 372 30.57 5.20 44.94
N GLY A 373 29.60 5.25 43.99
CA GLY A 373 29.69 4.58 42.69
C GLY A 373 30.47 5.35 41.62
N GLU A 374 30.44 4.83 40.42
CA GLU A 374 31.17 5.35 39.28
C GLU A 374 30.25 5.39 38.02
N VAL A 375 30.40 6.47 37.24
CA VAL A 375 29.87 6.55 35.87
C VAL A 375 31.07 6.62 34.93
N LYS A 376 31.24 5.56 34.16
CA LYS A 376 32.35 5.40 33.22
C LYS A 376 31.91 5.75 31.79
N ILE A 377 32.69 6.63 31.16
CA ILE A 377 32.48 7.07 29.77
C ILE A 377 33.65 6.57 28.94
N THR A 378 33.37 5.83 27.87
CA THR A 378 34.39 5.32 26.94
C THR A 378 33.99 5.58 25.50
N LEU A 379 34.97 5.92 24.65
CA LEU A 379 34.81 6.15 23.23
C LEU A 379 35.56 5.07 22.43
N GLU A 380 34.87 4.49 21.45
CA GLU A 380 35.42 3.50 20.54
C GLU A 380 35.28 4.00 19.10
N THR A 381 36.41 4.02 18.35
CA THR A 381 36.45 4.60 16.98
C THR A 381 36.09 3.63 15.86
N GLN A 382 36.08 2.32 16.12
CA GLN A 382 35.80 1.27 15.13
C GLN A 382 34.83 0.24 15.69
N ALA A 383 33.73 0.72 16.25
CA ALA A 383 32.71 -0.13 16.84
C ALA A 383 31.93 -0.88 15.75
N LYS A 384 31.67 -2.16 16.00
CA LYS A 384 30.75 -2.95 15.19
C LYS A 384 29.32 -2.70 15.70
N ASN A 385 28.50 -2.03 14.87
CA ASN A 385 27.09 -1.85 15.20
C ASN A 385 26.36 -3.20 15.08
N PRO A 386 25.63 -3.67 16.13
CA PRO A 386 24.86 -4.91 16.06
C PRO A 386 23.82 -4.96 14.95
N VAL A 387 23.29 -3.79 14.56
CA VAL A 387 22.23 -3.69 13.53
C VAL A 387 22.79 -3.49 12.12
N ALA A 388 23.96 -2.83 11.99
CA ALA A 388 24.60 -2.55 10.70
C ALA A 388 26.12 -2.86 10.74
N PRO A 389 26.51 -4.13 10.78
CA PRO A 389 27.90 -4.52 11.03
C PRO A 389 28.90 -4.16 9.91
N GLN A 390 28.39 -3.79 8.73
CA GLN A 390 29.21 -3.46 7.55
C GLN A 390 29.60 -1.98 7.47
N GLN A 391 28.99 -1.11 8.28
CA GLN A 391 29.28 0.33 8.27
C GLN A 391 30.21 0.69 9.45
N PRO A 392 31.20 1.61 9.26
CA PRO A 392 32.05 2.07 10.33
C PRO A 392 31.26 3.03 11.26
N PHE A 393 31.24 2.73 12.54
CA PHE A 393 30.63 3.56 13.56
C PHE A 393 31.65 3.98 14.61
N CYS A 394 31.42 5.16 15.21
CA CYS A 394 31.98 5.49 16.52
C CYS A 394 30.96 5.10 17.57
N CYS A 395 31.41 4.54 18.69
CA CYS A 395 30.51 4.24 19.81
C CYS A 395 30.95 5.01 21.07
N ILE A 396 29.95 5.58 21.75
CA ILE A 396 30.08 6.09 23.11
C ILE A 396 29.36 5.14 24.06
N HIS A 397 30.07 4.63 25.06
CA HIS A 397 29.51 3.83 26.13
C HIS A 397 29.47 4.66 27.41
N ILE A 398 28.32 4.72 28.06
CA ILE A 398 28.13 5.34 29.34
C ILE A 398 27.58 4.26 30.26
N SER A 399 28.44 3.83 31.23
CA SER A 399 28.17 2.71 32.12
C SER A 399 28.09 3.23 33.56
N ASP A 400 27.08 2.81 34.30
CA ASP A 400 26.96 3.02 35.73
C ASP A 400 27.00 1.69 36.50
N ASN A 401 27.38 1.71 37.75
CA ASN A 401 27.34 0.60 38.67
C ASN A 401 26.17 0.71 39.67
N GLY A 402 25.05 1.26 39.21
CA GLY A 402 23.86 1.54 40.00
C GLY A 402 22.98 0.32 40.29
N GLU A 403 21.70 0.59 40.52
CA GLU A 403 20.71 -0.45 40.86
C GLU A 403 20.40 -1.40 39.67
N GLY A 404 20.73 -0.99 38.43
CA GLY A 404 20.39 -1.74 37.21
C GLY A 404 18.89 -1.69 36.92
N ILE A 405 18.50 -2.34 35.83
CA ILE A 405 17.14 -2.32 35.29
C ILE A 405 16.75 -3.73 34.89
N ASP A 406 15.54 -4.17 35.25
CA ASP A 406 15.00 -5.45 34.86
C ASP A 406 14.72 -5.53 33.36
N LYS A 407 14.93 -6.70 32.75
CA LYS A 407 14.83 -6.91 31.31
C LYS A 407 13.48 -6.53 30.71
N GLU A 408 12.39 -6.69 31.47
CA GLU A 408 11.03 -6.34 31.03
C GLU A 408 10.83 -4.84 30.77
N HIS A 409 11.62 -3.99 31.43
CA HIS A 409 11.55 -2.54 31.29
C HIS A 409 12.41 -2.00 30.14
N LEU A 410 13.47 -2.73 29.71
CA LEU A 410 14.43 -2.27 28.70
C LEU A 410 13.79 -1.78 27.40
N PRO A 411 12.81 -2.47 26.79
CA PRO A 411 12.18 -2.03 25.54
C PRO A 411 11.41 -0.71 25.67
N ARG A 412 10.96 -0.39 26.89
CA ARG A 412 10.09 0.74 27.17
C ARG A 412 10.82 1.97 27.68
N LEU A 413 12.09 1.86 28.04
CA LEU A 413 12.87 2.96 28.63
C LEU A 413 12.93 4.23 27.78
N THR A 414 12.82 4.08 26.48
CA THR A 414 12.82 5.20 25.52
C THR A 414 11.42 5.73 25.18
N GLU A 415 10.35 5.17 25.80
CA GLU A 415 9.01 5.72 25.71
C GLU A 415 8.92 7.04 26.49
N ARG A 416 8.17 8.02 26.00
CA ARG A 416 7.98 9.31 26.68
C ARG A 416 7.27 9.12 28.01
N PHE A 417 7.77 9.77 29.06
CA PHE A 417 7.25 9.70 30.44
C PHE A 417 7.32 8.32 31.08
N TYR A 418 7.97 7.35 30.45
CA TYR A 418 8.13 6.02 31.02
C TYR A 418 9.15 6.06 32.20
N ARG A 419 8.83 5.35 33.26
CA ARG A 419 9.65 5.26 34.48
C ARG A 419 9.40 3.89 35.09
N VAL A 420 10.48 3.20 35.48
CA VAL A 420 10.42 1.88 36.15
C VAL A 420 9.68 1.97 37.46
N ASP A 421 10.01 3.00 38.29
CA ASP A 421 9.38 3.29 39.59
C ASP A 421 8.91 4.75 39.62
N LYS A 422 7.59 4.98 39.60
CA LYS A 422 6.99 6.32 39.56
C LYS A 422 7.25 7.10 40.84
N ASP A 423 7.24 6.46 42.00
CA ASP A 423 7.33 7.15 43.29
C ASP A 423 8.77 7.50 43.67
N ARG A 424 9.69 6.56 43.53
CA ARG A 424 11.14 6.79 43.75
C ARG A 424 11.73 7.78 42.76
N SER A 425 11.31 7.75 41.54
CA SER A 425 11.80 8.67 40.51
C SER A 425 11.24 10.07 40.66
N ARG A 426 10.04 10.28 41.29
CA ARG A 426 9.51 11.61 41.60
C ARG A 426 10.39 12.32 42.62
N THR A 427 10.86 11.64 43.66
CA THR A 427 11.76 12.19 44.66
C THR A 427 13.14 12.52 44.09
N ARG A 428 13.62 11.78 43.08
CA ARG A 428 14.89 12.02 42.41
C ARG A 428 14.81 13.01 41.23
N GLY A 429 13.64 13.61 40.95
CA GLY A 429 13.48 14.75 40.02
C GLY A 429 13.53 14.41 38.52
N GLY A 430 13.33 13.15 38.12
CA GLY A 430 13.32 12.77 36.71
C GLY A 430 12.04 13.20 35.97
N THR A 431 12.14 13.63 34.71
CA THR A 431 11.01 14.01 33.85
C THR A 431 10.43 12.81 33.08
N GLY A 432 11.20 11.74 32.88
CA GLY A 432 10.88 10.61 32.04
C GLY A 432 10.99 10.93 30.53
N LEU A 433 11.61 12.07 30.18
CA LEU A 433 11.82 12.50 28.80
C LEU A 433 13.27 12.33 28.32
N GLY A 434 14.24 12.31 29.22
CA GLY A 434 15.66 12.30 28.87
C GLY A 434 16.06 11.18 27.92
N LEU A 435 15.63 9.93 28.16
CA LEU A 435 15.93 8.81 27.27
C LEU A 435 15.14 8.85 25.96
N ALA A 436 13.94 9.42 25.96
CA ALA A 436 13.20 9.68 24.72
C ALA A 436 13.93 10.72 23.86
N ILE A 437 14.46 11.81 24.47
CA ILE A 437 15.30 12.81 23.80
C ILE A 437 16.55 12.14 23.23
N VAL A 438 17.25 11.31 24.01
CA VAL A 438 18.42 10.54 23.52
C VAL A 438 18.06 9.73 22.28
N LYS A 439 16.97 8.97 22.31
CA LYS A 439 16.53 8.17 21.16
C LYS A 439 16.26 9.03 19.92
N HIS A 440 15.58 10.17 20.06
CA HIS A 440 15.29 11.07 18.93
C HIS A 440 16.57 11.70 18.38
N ILE A 441 17.51 12.14 19.24
CA ILE A 441 18.81 12.65 18.80
C ILE A 441 19.59 11.56 18.05
N VAL A 442 19.64 10.35 18.57
CA VAL A 442 20.34 9.23 17.94
C VAL A 442 19.74 8.90 16.57
N ASN A 443 18.41 8.89 16.45
CA ASN A 443 17.71 8.68 15.19
C ASN A 443 17.98 9.81 14.19
N HIS A 444 17.96 11.08 14.64
CA HIS A 444 18.26 12.25 13.82
C HIS A 444 19.68 12.16 13.22
N HIS A 445 20.63 11.63 13.99
CA HIS A 445 22.00 11.37 13.55
C HIS A 445 22.20 10.04 12.81
N ARG A 446 21.12 9.32 12.44
CA ARG A 446 21.18 7.98 11.82
C ARG A 446 22.02 6.97 12.60
N GLY A 447 22.06 7.16 13.92
CA GLY A 447 22.75 6.29 14.86
C GLY A 447 21.88 5.16 15.38
N HIS A 448 22.43 4.43 16.36
CA HIS A 448 21.72 3.35 17.04
C HIS A 448 21.99 3.39 18.54
N LEU A 449 20.95 3.27 19.37
CA LEU A 449 21.05 3.16 20.83
C LEU A 449 20.85 1.71 21.25
N HIS A 450 21.83 1.17 21.97
CA HIS A 450 21.76 -0.16 22.58
C HIS A 450 21.88 -0.05 24.11
N ILE A 451 21.00 -0.71 24.83
CA ILE A 451 20.93 -0.67 26.29
C ILE A 451 21.11 -2.07 26.83
N THR A 452 22.11 -2.23 27.70
CA THR A 452 22.32 -3.46 28.48
C THR A 452 22.27 -3.15 29.94
N SER A 453 21.53 -3.93 30.72
CA SER A 453 21.42 -3.75 32.16
C SER A 453 21.09 -5.06 32.83
N GLU A 454 21.56 -5.21 34.07
CA GLU A 454 21.24 -6.32 34.94
C GLU A 454 20.93 -5.77 36.35
N ALA A 455 19.78 -6.14 36.89
CA ALA A 455 19.38 -5.71 38.24
C ALA A 455 20.47 -6.01 39.27
N GLY A 456 20.85 -5.00 40.04
CA GLY A 456 21.91 -5.08 41.06
C GLY A 456 23.34 -4.87 40.55
N LYS A 457 23.59 -4.81 39.19
CA LYS A 457 24.94 -4.65 38.66
C LYS A 457 25.18 -3.31 37.96
N GLY A 458 24.11 -2.64 37.53
CA GLY A 458 24.19 -1.36 36.84
C GLY A 458 23.70 -1.46 35.38
N SER A 459 23.90 -0.37 34.62
CA SER A 459 23.45 -0.22 33.25
C SER A 459 24.54 0.32 32.34
N THR A 460 24.51 -0.06 31.08
CA THR A 460 25.37 0.49 30.03
C THR A 460 24.52 0.95 28.85
N PHE A 461 24.66 2.22 28.52
CA PHE A 461 24.05 2.85 27.35
C PHE A 461 25.12 3.02 26.28
N SER A 462 24.93 2.37 25.14
CA SER A 462 25.87 2.37 23.99
C SER A 462 25.22 3.09 22.83
N VAL A 463 25.78 4.22 22.43
CA VAL A 463 25.30 5.01 21.28
C VAL A 463 26.29 4.86 20.14
N TYR A 464 25.81 4.34 19.02
CA TYR A 464 26.55 4.18 17.78
C TYR A 464 26.21 5.33 16.84
N LEU A 465 27.21 6.10 16.42
CA LEU A 465 27.07 7.23 15.50
C LEU A 465 27.87 6.95 14.21
N PRO A 466 27.33 7.27 13.02
CA PRO A 466 28.05 7.09 11.77
C PRO A 466 29.35 7.92 11.75
N ARG A 467 30.41 7.36 11.23
CA ARG A 467 31.65 8.11 10.97
C ARG A 467 31.47 9.05 9.78
N PRO A 468 32.20 10.18 9.74
CA PRO A 468 32.17 11.12 8.62
C PRO A 468 32.60 10.53 7.31
#